data_0e6d31462157a64ef29455d7143597da
#
_entry.id   0e6d31462157a64ef29455d7143597da
#
_cell.length_a   1.000
_cell.length_b   1.000
_cell.length_c   1.000
_cell.angle_alpha   90.00
_cell.angle_beta   90.00
_cell.angle_gamma   90.00
#
_symmetry.space_group_name_H-M   'P 1'
#
loop_
_entity.id
_entity.type
_entity.pdbx_description
1 polymer ?
#
loop_
_entity_poly.entity_id
_entity_poly.type
_entity_poly.pdbx_seq_one_letter_code
_entity_poly.pdbx_strand_id
1 'polypeptide(L)'
;KVKIPTKLYKKMLVWYLQNEDKAIIEATADPSVLQYIRNAYKPGLNTKIAHLHSDKKLLTEFNDTMLEMCSDWSKQDDLVHTSTYGIRVYEDGDILQSHTDRPNTHIISAICSIYQEDMKEPWGLQIKDHNGWWHEVFLEPGEMVFYESDILEHGRMYPLKGKSYANIFVHFKPKNYNCDLSGTSKTPQVKLDENSFIGFH
;
A
#
# COMPACT_ATOMS: atom_id res chain seq x y z
N LYS A 1 1.31 8.13 -10.03
CA LYS A 1 2.14 8.19 -8.81
C LYS A 1 2.49 9.63 -8.44
N VAL A 2 2.71 9.89 -7.16
CA VAL A 2 3.05 11.21 -6.60
C VAL A 2 4.12 11.08 -5.53
N LYS A 3 4.70 12.20 -5.09
CA LYS A 3 5.68 12.19 -4.00
C LYS A 3 5.00 12.37 -2.65
N ILE A 4 5.47 11.62 -1.64
CA ILE A 4 5.15 11.90 -0.24
C ILE A 4 5.74 13.28 0.11
N PRO A 5 5.02 14.15 0.87
CA PRO A 5 5.57 15.42 1.30
C PRO A 5 6.94 15.24 1.95
N THR A 6 7.95 15.94 1.44
CA THR A 6 9.38 15.68 1.76
C THR A 6 9.67 15.67 3.26
N LYS A 7 9.02 16.54 4.03
CA LYS A 7 9.23 16.62 5.49
C LYS A 7 8.70 15.36 6.18
N LEU A 8 7.53 14.87 5.77
CA LEU A 8 6.92 13.64 6.30
C LEU A 8 7.76 12.43 5.91
N TYR A 9 8.11 12.31 4.63
CA TYR A 9 8.97 11.21 4.15
C TYR A 9 10.28 11.10 4.94
N LYS A 10 10.98 12.22 5.18
CA LYS A 10 12.22 12.22 5.96
C LYS A 10 12.01 11.69 7.38
N LYS A 11 10.90 12.05 8.03
CA LYS A 11 10.58 11.53 9.38
C LYS A 11 10.30 10.01 9.32
N MET A 12 9.54 9.57 8.34
CA MET A 12 9.22 8.15 8.15
C MET A 12 10.49 7.32 7.90
N LEU A 13 11.37 7.80 7.03
CA LEU A 13 12.64 7.15 6.73
C LEU A 13 13.55 7.07 7.97
N VAL A 14 13.72 8.17 8.69
CA VAL A 14 14.54 8.19 9.93
C VAL A 14 13.96 7.21 10.96
N TRP A 15 12.65 7.24 11.16
CA TRP A 15 11.99 6.30 12.07
C TRP A 15 12.23 4.85 11.64
N TYR A 16 12.06 4.53 10.36
CA TYR A 16 12.27 3.19 9.82
C TYR A 16 13.71 2.70 10.07
N LEU A 17 14.72 3.48 9.71
CA LEU A 17 16.14 3.13 9.89
C LEU A 17 16.54 2.95 11.38
N GLN A 18 15.80 3.57 12.30
CA GLN A 18 16.02 3.41 13.75
C GLN A 18 15.27 2.20 14.34
N ASN A 19 14.40 1.56 13.58
CA ASN A 19 13.53 0.48 14.08
C ASN A 19 13.46 -0.74 13.15
N GLU A 20 14.22 -0.77 12.06
CA GLU A 20 14.20 -1.92 11.12
C GLU A 20 14.67 -3.22 11.77
N ASP A 21 15.61 -3.13 12.71
CA ASP A 21 16.11 -4.25 13.50
C ASP A 21 15.07 -4.86 14.45
N LYS A 22 14.00 -4.10 14.75
CA LYS A 22 12.87 -4.52 15.59
C LYS A 22 11.71 -5.09 14.79
N ALA A 23 11.83 -5.15 13.45
CA ALA A 23 10.82 -5.75 12.61
C ALA A 23 10.66 -7.24 12.92
N ILE A 24 9.42 -7.68 13.07
CA ILE A 24 9.09 -9.07 13.39
C ILE A 24 8.51 -9.77 12.15
N ILE A 25 8.58 -11.09 12.10
CA ILE A 25 7.99 -11.86 11.01
C ILE A 25 6.48 -11.59 10.98
N GLU A 26 5.98 -11.15 9.84
CA GLU A 26 4.59 -10.72 9.66
C GLU A 26 3.58 -11.83 9.96
N ALA A 27 3.87 -13.06 9.61
CA ALA A 27 3.02 -14.22 9.89
C ALA A 27 2.66 -14.40 11.37
N THR A 28 3.53 -13.93 12.28
CA THR A 28 3.27 -14.00 13.72
C THR A 28 2.39 -12.86 14.21
N ALA A 29 2.35 -11.75 13.46
CA ALA A 29 1.56 -10.57 13.78
C ALA A 29 0.13 -10.65 13.20
N ASP A 30 0.01 -11.09 11.95
CA ASP A 30 -1.29 -11.24 11.26
C ASP A 30 -1.28 -12.48 10.32
N PRO A 31 -1.73 -13.63 10.78
CA PRO A 31 -1.80 -14.83 9.95
C PRO A 31 -2.69 -14.71 8.71
N SER A 32 -3.61 -13.74 8.65
CA SER A 32 -4.53 -13.58 7.51
C SER A 32 -3.83 -13.13 6.23
N VAL A 33 -2.66 -12.51 6.33
CA VAL A 33 -1.86 -12.07 5.17
C VAL A 33 -1.11 -13.22 4.50
N LEU A 34 -1.01 -14.39 5.17
CA LEU A 34 -0.29 -15.57 4.67
C LEU A 34 -0.76 -16.06 3.31
N GLN A 35 -2.02 -15.86 2.99
CA GLN A 35 -2.61 -16.32 1.74
C GLN A 35 -2.08 -15.58 0.50
N TYR A 36 -1.53 -14.36 0.68
CA TYR A 36 -1.08 -13.52 -0.43
C TYR A 36 0.43 -13.38 -0.55
N ILE A 37 1.16 -13.67 0.54
CA ILE A 37 2.61 -13.45 0.59
C ILE A 37 3.34 -14.79 0.60
N ARG A 38 4.35 -14.91 -0.23
CA ARG A 38 5.25 -16.08 -0.25
C ARG A 38 6.63 -15.67 -0.77
N ASN A 39 7.59 -16.51 -0.51
CA ASN A 39 8.92 -16.39 -1.08
C ASN A 39 9.12 -17.44 -2.16
N ALA A 40 9.52 -17.01 -3.37
CA ALA A 40 9.69 -17.89 -4.52
C ALA A 40 10.92 -18.80 -4.42
N TYR A 41 11.93 -18.40 -3.63
CA TYR A 41 13.21 -19.10 -3.52
C TYR A 41 13.35 -19.93 -2.25
N LYS A 42 12.64 -19.52 -1.18
CA LYS A 42 12.72 -20.17 0.14
C LYS A 42 11.30 -20.51 0.62
N PRO A 43 11.02 -21.76 0.96
CA PRO A 43 9.76 -22.11 1.61
C PRO A 43 9.62 -21.37 2.93
N GLY A 44 8.50 -20.67 3.11
CA GLY A 44 8.18 -19.93 4.32
C GLY A 44 8.03 -18.43 4.06
N LEU A 45 7.51 -17.72 5.07
CA LEU A 45 7.33 -16.27 5.01
C LEU A 45 8.58 -15.58 5.55
N ASN A 46 9.13 -14.71 4.74
CA ASN A 46 10.26 -13.88 5.14
C ASN A 46 9.88 -12.42 5.36
N THR A 47 8.70 -11.99 4.86
CA THR A 47 8.24 -10.60 5.08
C THR A 47 8.19 -10.29 6.57
N LYS A 48 8.67 -9.10 6.90
CA LYS A 48 8.69 -8.57 8.25
C LYS A 48 7.83 -7.32 8.34
N ILE A 49 7.45 -6.97 9.55
CA ILE A 49 6.71 -5.74 9.82
C ILE A 49 7.37 -4.95 10.95
N ALA A 50 7.72 -3.69 10.66
CA ALA A 50 8.09 -2.71 11.65
C ALA A 50 6.85 -1.89 12.03
N HIS A 51 6.39 -2.03 13.27
CA HIS A 51 5.12 -1.45 13.71
C HIS A 51 5.22 0.05 14.00
N LEU A 52 4.87 0.88 13.01
CA LEU A 52 4.80 2.35 13.18
C LEU A 52 3.84 2.78 14.30
N HIS A 53 2.91 1.91 14.70
CA HIS A 53 1.99 2.15 15.83
C HIS A 53 2.70 2.44 17.17
N SER A 54 3.99 2.12 17.29
CA SER A 54 4.81 2.48 18.43
C SER A 54 5.10 3.99 18.52
N ASP A 55 5.03 4.72 17.39
CA ASP A 55 5.12 6.18 17.34
C ASP A 55 3.78 6.80 16.95
N LYS A 56 2.91 6.99 17.93
CA LYS A 56 1.56 7.54 17.71
C LYS A 56 1.55 8.91 17.06
N LYS A 57 2.54 9.76 17.37
CA LYS A 57 2.61 11.13 16.83
C LYS A 57 2.92 11.10 15.33
N LEU A 58 3.92 10.31 14.95
CA LEU A 58 4.29 10.16 13.54
C LEU A 58 3.19 9.45 12.75
N LEU A 59 2.56 8.42 13.34
CA LEU A 59 1.43 7.72 12.73
C LEU A 59 0.25 8.67 12.48
N THR A 60 -0.10 9.51 13.45
CA THR A 60 -1.18 10.49 13.28
C THR A 60 -0.85 11.50 12.18
N GLU A 61 0.36 12.08 12.20
CA GLU A 61 0.82 13.00 11.14
C GLU A 61 0.77 12.35 9.76
N PHE A 62 1.17 11.08 9.65
CA PHE A 62 1.09 10.30 8.41
C PHE A 62 -0.37 10.12 7.97
N ASN A 63 -1.23 9.64 8.85
CA ASN A 63 -2.64 9.37 8.53
C ASN A 63 -3.39 10.64 8.09
N ASP A 64 -3.19 11.76 8.80
CA ASP A 64 -3.84 13.04 8.48
C ASP A 64 -3.38 13.56 7.12
N THR A 65 -2.07 13.50 6.85
CA THR A 65 -1.52 13.91 5.55
C THR A 65 -2.06 13.03 4.41
N MET A 66 -2.12 11.71 4.63
CA MET A 66 -2.64 10.79 3.61
C MET A 66 -4.13 10.95 3.40
N LEU A 67 -4.90 11.25 4.46
CA LEU A 67 -6.33 11.55 4.35
C LEU A 67 -6.56 12.75 3.42
N GLU A 68 -5.85 13.85 3.63
CA GLU A 68 -5.92 15.04 2.77
C GLU A 68 -5.60 14.69 1.32
N MET A 69 -4.48 14.00 1.08
CA MET A 69 -4.04 13.66 -0.27
C MET A 69 -4.96 12.65 -0.97
N CYS A 70 -5.50 11.67 -0.26
CA CYS A 70 -6.46 10.70 -0.81
C CYS A 70 -7.81 11.39 -1.11
N SER A 71 -8.27 12.32 -0.26
CA SER A 71 -9.48 13.10 -0.50
C SER A 71 -9.34 13.97 -1.75
N ASP A 72 -8.21 14.66 -1.89
CA ASP A 72 -7.91 15.47 -3.07
C ASP A 72 -7.86 14.64 -4.36
N TRP A 73 -7.24 13.46 -4.30
CA TRP A 73 -7.12 12.58 -5.46
C TRP A 73 -8.48 11.98 -5.85
N SER A 74 -9.23 11.43 -4.89
CA SER A 74 -10.50 10.74 -5.15
C SER A 74 -11.69 11.70 -5.31
N LYS A 75 -11.50 13.01 -5.03
CA LYS A 75 -12.59 14.00 -4.97
C LYS A 75 -13.71 13.62 -3.98
N GLN A 76 -13.33 12.91 -2.92
CA GLN A 76 -14.19 12.55 -1.80
C GLN A 76 -13.81 13.38 -0.58
N ASP A 77 -14.72 14.20 -0.08
CA ASP A 77 -14.49 15.10 1.06
C ASP A 77 -14.91 14.48 2.41
N ASP A 78 -15.55 13.30 2.36
CA ASP A 78 -16.08 12.60 3.54
C ASP A 78 -15.29 11.32 3.87
N LEU A 79 -14.06 11.17 3.40
CA LEU A 79 -13.23 10.02 3.71
C LEU A 79 -12.94 9.94 5.21
N VAL A 80 -12.93 8.70 5.73
CA VAL A 80 -12.51 8.38 7.08
C VAL A 80 -11.38 7.33 7.03
N HIS A 81 -10.36 7.52 7.85
CA HIS A 81 -9.28 6.56 8.02
C HIS A 81 -9.82 5.25 8.61
N THR A 82 -9.42 4.13 8.04
CA THR A 82 -9.83 2.81 8.49
C THR A 82 -8.67 1.97 9.01
N SER A 83 -7.51 2.05 8.35
CA SER A 83 -6.36 1.24 8.74
C SER A 83 -5.07 1.80 8.15
N THR A 84 -3.99 1.67 8.92
CA THR A 84 -2.62 1.86 8.44
C THR A 84 -1.83 0.60 8.77
N TYR A 85 -1.17 0.03 7.78
CA TYR A 85 -0.46 -1.23 7.92
C TYR A 85 1.01 -1.10 7.50
N GLY A 86 1.88 -1.57 8.34
CA GLY A 86 3.31 -1.54 8.04
C GLY A 86 4.12 -0.77 9.09
N ILE A 87 5.36 -0.57 8.80
CA ILE A 87 6.07 -0.70 7.49
C ILE A 87 6.36 -2.19 7.23
N ARG A 88 5.82 -2.72 6.14
CA ARG A 88 6.14 -4.08 5.68
C ARG A 88 7.46 -4.08 4.94
N VAL A 89 8.31 -5.05 5.24
CA VAL A 89 9.62 -5.24 4.63
C VAL A 89 9.61 -6.56 3.86
N TYR A 90 9.81 -6.47 2.56
CA TYR A 90 10.02 -7.61 1.67
C TYR A 90 11.51 -7.86 1.52
N GLU A 91 11.89 -9.13 1.37
CA GLU A 91 13.27 -9.59 1.17
C GLU A 91 13.40 -10.31 -0.17
N ASP A 92 14.63 -10.62 -0.56
CA ASP A 92 14.95 -11.30 -1.83
C ASP A 92 14.07 -12.54 -2.04
N GLY A 93 13.42 -12.62 -3.19
CA GLY A 93 12.49 -13.69 -3.58
C GLY A 93 11.04 -13.52 -3.12
N ASP A 94 10.71 -12.51 -2.32
CA ASP A 94 9.33 -12.29 -1.90
C ASP A 94 8.45 -11.85 -3.06
N ILE A 95 7.20 -12.32 -3.04
CA ILE A 95 6.12 -11.93 -3.94
C ILE A 95 4.88 -11.59 -3.13
N LEU A 96 4.05 -10.71 -3.67
CA LEU A 96 2.69 -10.46 -3.23
C LEU A 96 1.75 -10.91 -4.34
N GLN A 97 0.97 -11.96 -4.11
CA GLN A 97 0.02 -12.47 -5.10
C GLN A 97 -1.04 -11.41 -5.41
N SER A 98 -1.56 -11.47 -6.64
CA SER A 98 -2.69 -10.64 -7.02
C SER A 98 -3.90 -10.89 -6.12
N HIS A 99 -4.48 -9.82 -5.61
CA HIS A 99 -5.66 -9.81 -4.75
C HIS A 99 -6.37 -8.46 -4.84
N THR A 100 -7.56 -8.41 -4.30
CA THR A 100 -8.23 -7.17 -3.90
C THR A 100 -8.22 -7.07 -2.38
N ASP A 101 -8.26 -5.86 -1.85
CA ASP A 101 -8.29 -5.63 -0.41
C ASP A 101 -9.68 -5.90 0.19
N ARG A 102 -9.78 -5.75 1.50
CA ARG A 102 -11.03 -6.04 2.24
C ARG A 102 -12.12 -5.05 1.84
N PRO A 103 -13.26 -5.53 1.30
CA PRO A 103 -14.42 -4.68 1.05
C PRO A 103 -14.88 -4.02 2.36
N ASN A 104 -15.54 -2.88 2.28
CA ASN A 104 -16.04 -2.08 3.40
C ASN A 104 -15.01 -1.27 4.22
N THR A 105 -13.73 -1.53 4.07
CA THR A 105 -12.69 -0.84 4.85
C THR A 105 -11.58 -0.24 4.00
N HIS A 106 -11.29 -0.82 2.84
CA HIS A 106 -10.14 -0.48 2.01
C HIS A 106 -10.60 0.00 0.63
N ILE A 107 -11.34 1.11 0.61
CA ILE A 107 -11.96 1.62 -0.64
C ILE A 107 -10.97 2.49 -1.41
N ILE A 108 -10.41 3.48 -0.75
CA ILE A 108 -9.34 4.34 -1.28
C ILE A 108 -8.08 4.06 -0.47
N SER A 109 -7.01 3.73 -1.16
CA SER A 109 -5.77 3.34 -0.52
C SER A 109 -4.56 4.02 -1.12
N ALA A 110 -3.50 4.09 -0.33
CA ALA A 110 -2.19 4.50 -0.81
C ALA A 110 -1.13 3.49 -0.39
N ILE A 111 -0.24 3.17 -1.33
CA ILE A 111 1.01 2.44 -1.08
C ILE A 111 2.15 3.44 -1.17
N CYS A 112 2.91 3.57 -0.07
CA CYS A 112 4.03 4.49 0.05
C CYS A 112 5.33 3.71 0.14
N SER A 113 6.28 3.96 -0.78
CA SER A 113 7.63 3.39 -0.74
C SER A 113 8.49 4.18 0.25
N ILE A 114 9.00 3.51 1.28
CA ILE A 114 9.78 4.14 2.35
C ILE A 114 11.28 3.93 2.15
N TYR A 115 11.68 2.69 1.82
CA TYR A 115 13.10 2.34 1.71
C TYR A 115 13.31 1.20 0.73
N GLN A 116 14.46 1.20 0.08
CA GLN A 116 14.91 0.14 -0.82
C GLN A 116 16.41 -0.05 -0.64
N GLU A 117 16.88 -1.28 -0.62
CA GLU A 117 18.29 -1.60 -0.43
C GLU A 117 18.77 -2.66 -1.42
N ASP A 118 19.89 -2.37 -2.08
CA ASP A 118 20.59 -3.27 -3.00
C ASP A 118 19.68 -3.88 -4.08
N MET A 119 18.75 -3.09 -4.62
CA MET A 119 17.86 -3.52 -5.70
C MET A 119 18.67 -3.85 -6.96
N LYS A 120 18.51 -5.07 -7.50
CA LYS A 120 19.16 -5.50 -8.74
C LYS A 120 18.36 -5.08 -9.96
N GLU A 121 17.05 -4.93 -9.81
CA GLU A 121 16.12 -4.44 -10.81
C GLU A 121 14.93 -3.73 -10.10
N PRO A 122 14.24 -2.81 -10.76
CA PRO A 122 13.04 -2.21 -10.21
C PRO A 122 11.98 -3.27 -9.93
N TRP A 123 11.29 -3.18 -8.79
CA TRP A 123 10.24 -4.12 -8.40
C TRP A 123 8.88 -3.46 -8.43
N GLY A 124 8.16 -3.67 -9.55
CA GLY A 124 6.91 -3.03 -9.87
C GLY A 124 5.73 -3.55 -9.04
N LEU A 125 4.78 -2.65 -8.77
CA LEU A 125 3.44 -3.00 -8.33
C LEU A 125 2.55 -3.17 -9.56
N GLN A 126 2.00 -4.35 -9.80
CA GLN A 126 1.04 -4.59 -10.86
C GLN A 126 -0.35 -4.22 -10.35
N ILE A 127 -1.07 -3.36 -11.08
CA ILE A 127 -2.45 -2.96 -10.78
C ILE A 127 -3.28 -3.10 -12.05
N LYS A 128 -4.45 -3.72 -11.94
CA LYS A 128 -5.42 -3.85 -13.02
C LYS A 128 -6.32 -2.62 -13.04
N ASP A 129 -6.53 -2.01 -14.19
CA ASP A 129 -7.44 -0.87 -14.32
C ASP A 129 -8.90 -1.32 -14.48
N HIS A 130 -9.84 -0.35 -14.54
CA HIS A 130 -11.27 -0.62 -14.72
C HIS A 130 -11.63 -1.24 -16.08
N ASN A 131 -10.74 -1.18 -17.07
CA ASN A 131 -10.89 -1.83 -18.37
C ASN A 131 -10.33 -3.26 -18.38
N GLY A 132 -9.73 -3.70 -17.29
CA GLY A 132 -9.14 -5.02 -17.14
C GLY A 132 -7.69 -5.11 -17.60
N TRP A 133 -7.02 -3.99 -17.94
CA TRP A 133 -5.63 -3.97 -18.34
C TRP A 133 -4.69 -3.89 -17.13
N TRP A 134 -3.61 -4.65 -17.17
CA TRP A 134 -2.56 -4.60 -16.16
C TRP A 134 -1.57 -3.48 -16.46
N HIS A 135 -1.29 -2.68 -15.44
CA HIS A 135 -0.25 -1.65 -15.43
C HIS A 135 0.80 -2.00 -14.38
N GLU A 136 2.04 -1.64 -14.65
CA GLU A 136 3.13 -1.82 -13.70
C GLU A 136 3.64 -0.47 -13.22
N VAL A 137 3.66 -0.27 -11.90
CA VAL A 137 4.03 0.99 -11.25
C VAL A 137 5.31 0.79 -10.45
N PHE A 138 6.36 1.46 -10.87
CA PHE A 138 7.62 1.49 -10.13
C PHE A 138 7.65 2.70 -9.20
N LEU A 139 7.86 2.46 -7.92
CA LEU A 139 7.96 3.50 -6.89
C LEU A 139 9.39 3.58 -6.38
N GLU A 140 9.95 4.78 -6.43
CA GLU A 140 11.19 5.11 -5.74
C GLU A 140 10.90 5.44 -4.26
N PRO A 141 11.90 5.34 -3.35
CA PRO A 141 11.74 5.79 -1.97
C PRO A 141 11.25 7.24 -1.90
N GLY A 142 10.16 7.46 -1.15
CA GLY A 142 9.47 8.75 -1.08
C GLY A 142 8.39 8.96 -2.13
N GLU A 143 8.11 7.96 -2.97
CA GLU A 143 6.97 7.97 -3.89
C GLU A 143 5.81 7.11 -3.37
N MET A 144 4.61 7.40 -3.86
CA MET A 144 3.40 6.66 -3.54
C MET A 144 2.45 6.59 -4.71
N VAL A 145 1.52 5.65 -4.66
CA VAL A 145 0.42 5.48 -5.61
C VAL A 145 -0.90 5.38 -4.86
N PHE A 146 -1.94 6.05 -5.37
CA PHE A 146 -3.32 5.90 -4.92
C PHE A 146 -4.06 4.92 -5.82
N TYR A 147 -5.00 4.17 -5.26
CA TYR A 147 -5.80 3.20 -6.00
C TYR A 147 -7.07 2.83 -5.23
N GLU A 148 -8.05 2.27 -5.95
CA GLU A 148 -9.28 1.72 -5.38
C GLU A 148 -9.03 0.24 -5.05
N SER A 149 -8.56 -0.03 -3.86
CA SER A 149 -7.94 -1.31 -3.52
C SER A 149 -8.93 -2.46 -3.28
N ASP A 150 -10.19 -2.17 -3.01
CA ASP A 150 -11.24 -3.19 -2.83
C ASP A 150 -11.76 -3.77 -4.15
N ILE A 151 -11.57 -3.07 -5.27
CA ILE A 151 -12.07 -3.49 -6.59
C ILE A 151 -10.97 -3.73 -7.63
N LEU A 152 -9.84 -3.03 -7.55
CA LEU A 152 -8.75 -3.21 -8.50
C LEU A 152 -7.78 -4.28 -8.01
N GLU A 153 -7.71 -5.39 -8.75
CA GLU A 153 -6.70 -6.42 -8.49
C GLU A 153 -5.30 -5.82 -8.56
N HIS A 154 -4.49 -6.12 -7.55
CA HIS A 154 -3.13 -5.62 -7.47
C HIS A 154 -2.22 -6.60 -6.74
N GLY A 155 -0.91 -6.49 -7.01
CA GLY A 155 0.10 -7.37 -6.42
C GLY A 155 1.50 -7.05 -6.87
N ARG A 156 2.45 -7.84 -6.40
CA ARG A 156 3.84 -7.88 -6.84
C ARG A 156 4.17 -9.31 -7.21
N MET A 157 3.76 -9.69 -8.42
CA MET A 157 3.68 -11.08 -8.86
C MET A 157 5.04 -11.66 -9.25
N TYR A 158 6.05 -10.82 -9.43
CA TYR A 158 7.42 -11.26 -9.71
C TYR A 158 8.27 -11.23 -8.44
N PRO A 159 9.21 -12.16 -8.26
CA PRO A 159 10.08 -12.17 -7.09
C PRO A 159 10.93 -10.89 -7.00
N LEU A 160 11.00 -10.32 -5.78
CA LEU A 160 11.93 -9.24 -5.50
C LEU A 160 13.35 -9.74 -5.74
N LYS A 161 14.15 -8.93 -6.45
CA LYS A 161 15.59 -9.14 -6.62
C LYS A 161 16.34 -7.96 -6.00
N GLY A 162 16.75 -8.13 -4.78
CA GLY A 162 17.37 -7.09 -3.97
C GLY A 162 17.43 -7.49 -2.50
N LYS A 163 18.08 -6.68 -1.67
CA LYS A 163 18.18 -7.00 -0.25
C LYS A 163 16.86 -6.76 0.48
N SER A 164 16.27 -5.58 0.31
CA SER A 164 14.99 -5.26 0.96
C SER A 164 14.20 -4.16 0.24
N TYR A 165 12.87 -4.20 0.41
CA TYR A 165 11.91 -3.22 -0.08
C TYR A 165 10.85 -2.95 0.99
N ALA A 166 10.76 -1.71 1.48
CA ALA A 166 9.89 -1.35 2.60
C ALA A 166 8.77 -0.41 2.18
N ASN A 167 7.52 -0.80 2.46
CA ASN A 167 6.31 -0.05 2.17
C ASN A 167 5.45 0.16 3.41
N ILE A 168 4.67 1.25 3.42
CA ILE A 168 3.53 1.41 4.31
C ILE A 168 2.25 1.56 3.48
N PHE A 169 1.15 1.02 4.01
CA PHE A 169 -0.17 1.00 3.39
C PHE A 169 -1.13 1.78 4.26
N VAL A 170 -1.98 2.60 3.66
CA VAL A 170 -3.02 3.32 4.39
C VAL A 170 -4.33 3.25 3.62
N HIS A 171 -5.44 3.09 4.35
CA HIS A 171 -6.74 2.79 3.79
C HIS A 171 -7.80 3.71 4.35
N PHE A 172 -8.72 4.10 3.47
CA PHE A 172 -9.84 5.00 3.76
C PHE A 172 -11.11 4.46 3.13
N LYS A 173 -12.24 4.94 3.63
CA LYS A 173 -13.55 4.75 3.02
C LYS A 173 -14.40 6.01 3.15
N PRO A 174 -15.40 6.25 2.29
CA PRO A 174 -16.41 7.26 2.55
C PRO A 174 -17.15 6.96 3.87
N LYS A 175 -17.50 8.00 4.64
CA LYS A 175 -18.07 7.86 5.99
C LYS A 175 -19.31 6.98 6.03
N ASN A 176 -20.17 7.09 5.02
CA ASN A 176 -21.44 6.37 4.94
C ASN A 176 -21.36 5.15 3.99
N TYR A 177 -20.16 4.68 3.68
CA TYR A 177 -19.96 3.53 2.83
C TYR A 177 -20.37 2.24 3.54
N ASN A 178 -21.41 1.61 3.04
CA ASN A 178 -21.82 0.26 3.41
C ASN A 178 -21.89 -0.59 2.13
N CYS A 179 -20.95 -1.49 1.95
CA CYS A 179 -21.14 -2.57 1.00
C CYS A 179 -22.14 -3.54 1.60
N ASP A 180 -23.20 -3.79 0.91
CA ASP A 180 -24.02 -4.93 1.24
C ASP A 180 -23.22 -6.22 0.86
N LEU A 181 -23.18 -7.18 1.78
CA LEU A 181 -22.40 -8.42 1.63
C LEU A 181 -22.85 -9.31 0.46
N SER A 182 -23.86 -8.89 -0.32
CA SER A 182 -24.34 -9.56 -1.53
C SER A 182 -23.43 -9.32 -2.76
N GLY A 183 -22.36 -8.52 -2.63
CA GLY A 183 -21.41 -8.28 -3.72
C GLY A 183 -21.89 -7.32 -4.81
N THR A 184 -23.09 -6.75 -4.66
CA THR A 184 -23.60 -5.69 -5.52
C THR A 184 -23.32 -4.33 -4.87
N SER A 185 -22.20 -3.74 -5.20
CA SER A 185 -21.91 -2.35 -4.80
C SER A 185 -22.99 -1.42 -5.36
N LYS A 186 -23.80 -0.83 -4.47
CA LYS A 186 -24.68 0.31 -4.79
C LYS A 186 -23.97 1.64 -4.58
N THR A 187 -22.66 1.65 -4.51
CA THR A 187 -21.88 2.88 -4.40
C THR A 187 -21.98 3.63 -5.72
N PRO A 188 -22.20 4.95 -5.72
CA PRO A 188 -21.89 5.75 -6.88
C PRO A 188 -20.43 5.45 -7.22
N GLN A 189 -20.18 4.91 -8.40
CA GLN A 189 -18.82 4.78 -8.89
C GLN A 189 -18.13 6.12 -8.67
N VAL A 190 -17.03 6.13 -7.96
CA VAL A 190 -16.16 7.31 -7.92
C VAL A 190 -15.83 7.57 -9.39
N LYS A 191 -16.46 8.57 -9.98
CA LYS A 191 -16.11 9.01 -11.34
C LYS A 191 -14.75 9.69 -11.19
N LEU A 192 -13.71 8.88 -11.17
CA LEU A 192 -12.38 9.38 -11.42
C LEU A 192 -12.42 9.93 -12.84
N ASP A 193 -12.12 11.20 -13.00
CA ASP A 193 -11.90 11.81 -14.30
C ASP A 193 -10.88 10.93 -15.05
N GLU A 194 -11.16 10.60 -16.30
CA GLU A 194 -10.24 9.82 -17.16
C GLU A 194 -8.82 10.42 -17.17
N ASN A 195 -8.69 11.70 -16.84
CA ASN A 195 -7.42 12.40 -16.67
C ASN A 195 -6.72 12.13 -15.31
N SER A 196 -7.36 11.50 -14.34
CA SER A 196 -6.73 11.14 -13.05
C SER A 196 -5.70 10.02 -13.20
N PHE A 197 -5.70 9.29 -14.30
CA PHE A 197 -4.69 8.30 -14.69
C PHE A 197 -3.50 8.89 -15.47
N ILE A 198 -3.44 10.21 -15.67
CA ILE A 198 -2.31 10.87 -16.35
C ILE A 198 -1.08 10.84 -15.45
N GLY A 199 -0.30 9.83 -15.60
CA GLY A 199 0.98 9.62 -14.92
C GLY A 199 1.78 8.44 -15.48
N PHE A 200 1.26 7.78 -16.50
CA PHE A 200 1.96 6.70 -17.19
C PHE A 200 2.51 7.19 -18.53
N HIS A 201 3.61 7.92 -18.50
CA HIS A 201 4.52 8.14 -19.62
C HIS A 201 5.94 7.91 -19.14
#